data_c9e515b3d9c1567585905e8a140f0b9b
#
_entry.id   c9e515b3d9c1567585905e8a140f0b9b
#
_cell.length_a   1.000
_cell.length_b   1.000
_cell.length_c   1.000
_cell.angle_alpha   90.00
_cell.angle_beta   90.00
_cell.angle_gamma   90.00
#
_symmetry.space_group_name_H-M   'P 1'
#
loop_
_entity.id
_entity.type
_entity.pdbx_description
1 polymer ?
#
loop_
_entity_poly.entity_id
_entity_poly.type
_entity_poly.pdbx_seq_one_letter_code
_entity_poly.pdbx_strand_id
1 'polypeptide(L)'
;LFRSVVIGDEKEQDVWIEDCSVAMANMHLMASSLGIGSCWVQGRLRNADEITTEEYVRERLGFPENYKLEAILTLGMPDAEAPAHQLDELPMEKIKWERY
;
A
#
# COMPACT_ATOMS: atom_id res chain seq x y z
N LEU A 1 2.21 17.36 0.54
CA LEU A 1 1.82 15.96 0.72
C LEU A 1 1.12 15.46 -0.53
N PHE A 2 1.70 14.47 -1.20
CA PHE A 2 1.10 13.80 -2.35
C PHE A 2 0.44 12.49 -1.92
N ARG A 3 -0.52 12.02 -2.72
CA ARG A 3 -1.20 10.75 -2.51
C ARG A 3 -1.33 10.04 -3.85
N SER A 4 -0.97 8.77 -3.88
CA SER A 4 -1.20 7.86 -5.00
C SER A 4 -2.24 6.84 -4.58
N VAL A 5 -3.34 6.76 -5.33
CA VAL A 5 -4.40 5.77 -5.09
C VAL A 5 -4.15 4.60 -6.02
N VAL A 6 -4.07 3.40 -5.46
CA VAL A 6 -3.82 2.17 -6.22
C VAL A 6 -5.12 1.38 -6.31
N ILE A 7 -5.58 1.19 -7.53
CA ILE A 7 -6.79 0.46 -7.89
C ILE A 7 -6.47 -0.63 -8.89
N GLY A 8 -7.17 -1.75 -8.80
CA GLY A 8 -7.04 -2.87 -9.73
C GLY A 8 -8.37 -3.22 -10.39
N ASP A 9 -8.32 -3.75 -11.60
CA ASP A 9 -9.50 -4.21 -12.33
C ASP A 9 -9.81 -5.66 -11.95
N GLU A 10 -10.84 -5.88 -11.13
CA GLU A 10 -11.24 -7.21 -10.66
C GLU A 10 -11.85 -8.11 -11.77
N LYS A 11 -12.24 -7.53 -12.91
CA LYS A 11 -12.81 -8.28 -14.03
C LYS A 11 -11.73 -8.83 -14.97
N GLU A 12 -10.63 -8.10 -15.11
CA GLU A 12 -9.54 -8.46 -16.01
C GLU A 12 -8.52 -9.39 -15.34
N GLN A 13 -8.35 -9.27 -14.00
CA GLN A 13 -7.32 -9.98 -13.27
C GLN A 13 -7.85 -10.51 -11.93
N ASP A 14 -7.80 -11.81 -11.73
CA ASP A 14 -8.14 -12.47 -10.46
C ASP A 14 -7.09 -12.23 -9.37
N VAL A 15 -5.85 -11.89 -9.76
CA VAL A 15 -4.71 -11.54 -8.88
C VAL A 15 -4.50 -10.03 -8.72
N TRP A 16 -5.54 -9.22 -8.96
CA TRP A 16 -5.41 -7.76 -8.91
C TRP A 16 -4.92 -7.21 -7.56
N ILE A 17 -5.23 -7.91 -6.46
CA ILE A 17 -4.80 -7.52 -5.12
C ILE A 17 -3.29 -7.66 -4.99
N GLU A 18 -2.74 -8.79 -5.42
CA GLU A 18 -1.31 -9.07 -5.41
C GLU A 18 -0.56 -8.09 -6.30
N ASP A 19 -1.07 -7.83 -7.51
CA ASP A 19 -0.49 -6.86 -8.44
C ASP A 19 -0.45 -5.46 -7.85
N CYS A 20 -1.56 -5.00 -7.26
CA CYS A 20 -1.65 -3.71 -6.59
C CYS A 20 -0.70 -3.64 -5.39
N SER A 21 -0.61 -4.71 -4.60
CA SER A 21 0.26 -4.78 -3.43
C SER A 21 1.73 -4.73 -3.81
N VAL A 22 2.13 -5.42 -4.88
CA VAL A 22 3.50 -5.35 -5.42
C VAL A 22 3.81 -3.94 -5.95
N ALA A 23 2.88 -3.32 -6.68
CA ALA A 23 3.05 -1.95 -7.13
C ALA A 23 3.23 -0.97 -5.96
N MET A 24 2.42 -1.11 -4.91
CA MET A 24 2.53 -0.33 -3.67
C MET A 24 3.90 -0.50 -2.99
N ALA A 25 4.35 -1.75 -2.84
CA ALA A 25 5.64 -2.06 -2.22
C ALA A 25 6.80 -1.43 -3.01
N ASN A 26 6.77 -1.52 -4.33
CA ASN A 26 7.80 -0.92 -5.19
C ASN A 26 7.81 0.62 -5.08
N MET A 27 6.64 1.26 -5.06
CA MET A 27 6.56 2.71 -4.86
C MET A 27 7.08 3.13 -3.48
N HIS A 28 6.80 2.34 -2.45
CA HIS A 28 7.25 2.57 -1.08
C HIS A 28 8.78 2.49 -0.97
N LEU A 29 9.38 1.45 -1.57
CA LEU A 29 10.83 1.28 -1.64
C LEU A 29 11.50 2.41 -2.45
N MET A 30 10.90 2.79 -3.59
CA MET A 30 11.42 3.90 -4.40
C MET A 30 11.37 5.22 -3.64
N ALA A 31 10.27 5.52 -2.94
CA ALA A 31 10.17 6.72 -2.11
C ALA A 31 11.30 6.75 -1.07
N SER A 32 11.51 5.65 -0.36
CA SER A 32 12.60 5.51 0.63
C SER A 32 13.97 5.75 0.01
N SER A 33 14.25 5.20 -1.19
CA SER A 33 15.52 5.39 -1.88
C SER A 33 15.78 6.84 -2.30
N LEU A 34 14.74 7.64 -2.44
CA LEU A 34 14.78 9.06 -2.77
C LEU A 34 14.74 9.98 -1.53
N GLY A 35 14.80 9.43 -0.33
CA GLY A 35 14.67 10.19 0.92
C GLY A 35 13.28 10.77 1.15
N ILE A 36 12.24 10.21 0.50
CA ILE A 36 10.85 10.61 0.65
C ILE A 36 10.17 9.70 1.66
N GLY A 37 9.55 10.28 2.69
CA GLY A 37 8.71 9.56 3.62
C GLY A 37 7.43 9.09 2.93
N SER A 38 7.01 7.85 3.20
CA SER A 38 5.79 7.29 2.66
C SER A 38 5.06 6.43 3.68
N CYS A 39 3.73 6.34 3.54
CA CYS A 39 2.90 5.53 4.40
C CYS A 39 1.85 4.80 3.57
N TRP A 40 1.76 3.48 3.78
CA TRP A 40 0.67 2.65 3.26
C TRP A 40 -0.59 2.90 4.09
N VAL A 41 -1.59 3.47 3.46
CA VAL A 41 -2.93 3.64 4.04
C VAL A 41 -3.85 2.58 3.45
N GLN A 42 -4.24 1.62 4.27
CA GLN A 42 -5.12 0.54 3.85
C GLN A 42 -6.51 1.08 3.47
N GLY A 43 -6.91 0.88 2.22
CA GLY A 43 -8.24 1.26 1.72
C GLY A 43 -9.21 0.08 1.64
N ARG A 44 -8.73 -1.04 1.11
CA ARG A 44 -9.50 -2.26 0.95
C ARG A 44 -9.97 -2.80 2.31
N LEU A 45 -11.23 -3.21 2.38
CA LEU A 45 -11.88 -3.72 3.61
C LEU A 45 -11.83 -2.73 4.78
N ARG A 46 -11.91 -1.43 4.49
CA ARG A 46 -12.03 -0.35 5.48
C ARG A 46 -13.27 0.49 5.20
N ASN A 47 -13.77 1.13 6.26
CA ASN A 47 -14.90 2.04 6.19
C ASN A 47 -14.45 3.48 6.42
N ALA A 48 -15.15 4.40 5.78
CA ALA A 48 -15.10 5.83 5.99
C ALA A 48 -16.48 6.26 6.51
N ASP A 49 -16.62 6.30 7.83
CA ASP A 49 -17.90 6.48 8.52
C ASP A 49 -18.93 5.41 8.14
N GLU A 50 -20.04 5.77 7.51
CA GLU A 50 -21.16 4.86 7.16
C GLU A 50 -20.97 4.15 5.82
N ILE A 51 -19.99 4.56 4.99
CA ILE A 51 -19.71 3.96 3.68
C ILE A 51 -18.33 3.29 3.66
N THR A 52 -18.07 2.46 2.68
CA THR A 52 -16.74 1.88 2.51
C THR A 52 -15.73 2.95 2.08
N THR A 53 -14.47 2.76 2.44
CA THR A 53 -13.39 3.65 1.97
C THR A 53 -13.32 3.65 0.44
N GLU A 54 -13.60 2.53 -0.21
CA GLU A 54 -13.66 2.42 -1.66
C GLU A 54 -14.74 3.33 -2.26
N GLU A 55 -15.97 3.27 -1.75
CA GLU A 55 -17.07 4.14 -2.19
C GLU A 55 -16.72 5.62 -2.00
N TYR A 56 -16.20 5.96 -0.83
CA TYR A 56 -15.78 7.33 -0.52
C TYR A 56 -14.72 7.87 -1.50
N VAL A 57 -13.73 7.04 -1.86
CA VAL A 57 -12.66 7.43 -2.80
C VAL A 57 -13.17 7.44 -4.23
N ARG A 58 -14.04 6.46 -4.61
CA ARG A 58 -14.65 6.38 -5.94
C ARG A 58 -15.49 7.61 -6.25
N GLU A 59 -16.32 8.06 -5.32
CA GLU A 59 -17.13 9.27 -5.48
C GLU A 59 -16.30 10.53 -5.79
N ARG A 60 -15.08 10.58 -5.26
CA ARG A 60 -14.17 11.73 -5.46
C ARG A 60 -13.32 11.67 -6.71
N LEU A 61 -12.93 10.46 -7.12
CA LEU A 61 -12.01 10.25 -8.23
C LEU A 61 -12.70 9.78 -9.51
N GLY A 62 -13.92 9.25 -9.42
CA GLY A 62 -14.74 8.88 -10.57
C GLY A 62 -14.27 7.62 -11.31
N PHE A 63 -13.57 6.70 -10.65
CA PHE A 63 -13.16 5.45 -11.31
C PHE A 63 -14.32 4.46 -11.44
N PRO A 64 -14.36 3.64 -12.52
CA PRO A 64 -15.44 2.69 -12.78
C PRO A 64 -15.61 1.62 -11.71
N GLU A 65 -16.80 1.00 -11.63
CA GLU A 65 -17.14 0.01 -10.61
C GLU A 65 -16.31 -1.28 -10.65
N ASN A 66 -15.80 -1.66 -11.81
CA ASN A 66 -14.92 -2.82 -11.96
C ASN A 66 -13.51 -2.58 -11.40
N TYR A 67 -13.13 -1.33 -11.15
CA TYR A 67 -11.91 -1.02 -10.42
C TYR A 67 -12.17 -1.01 -8.92
N LYS A 68 -11.30 -1.67 -8.18
CA LYS A 68 -11.37 -1.80 -6.72
C LYS A 68 -10.19 -1.13 -6.07
N LEU A 69 -10.44 -0.53 -4.92
CA LEU A 69 -9.41 0.14 -4.14
C LEU A 69 -8.58 -0.88 -3.34
N GLU A 70 -7.28 -0.92 -3.56
CA GLU A 70 -6.37 -1.66 -2.67
C GLU A 70 -5.90 -0.76 -1.53
N ALA A 71 -5.16 0.30 -1.85
CA ALA A 71 -4.56 1.16 -0.86
C ALA A 71 -4.25 2.56 -1.41
N ILE A 72 -3.84 3.44 -0.50
CA ILE A 72 -3.39 4.79 -0.81
C ILE A 72 -1.97 4.95 -0.26
N LEU A 73 -1.03 5.34 -1.12
CA LEU A 73 0.30 5.72 -0.69
C LEU A 73 0.36 7.22 -0.45
N THR A 74 0.60 7.63 0.78
CA THR A 74 0.87 9.04 1.09
C THR A 74 2.38 9.29 1.04
N LEU A 75 2.78 10.42 0.49
CA LEU A 75 4.17 10.79 0.27
C LEU A 75 4.45 12.18 0.82
N GLY A 76 5.58 12.38 1.47
CA GLY A 76 5.98 13.67 2.00
C GLY A 76 7.44 13.69 2.45
N MET A 77 7.98 14.87 2.67
CA MET A 77 9.31 14.98 3.26
C MET A 77 9.22 14.56 4.74
N PRO A 78 10.11 13.66 5.21
CA PRO A 78 10.13 13.25 6.61
C PRO A 78 10.57 14.41 7.49
N ASP A 79 9.89 14.57 8.64
CA ASP A 79 10.25 15.56 9.67
C ASP A 79 11.30 15.01 10.64
N ALA A 80 11.37 13.68 10.76
CA ALA A 80 12.37 12.97 11.54
C ALA A 80 12.78 11.68 10.84
N GLU A 81 14.01 11.26 11.05
CA GLU A 81 14.51 9.97 10.59
C GLU A 81 14.34 8.90 11.67
N ALA A 82 13.70 7.79 11.33
CA ALA A 82 13.69 6.62 12.18
C ALA A 82 15.05 5.90 12.08
N PRO A 83 15.58 5.34 13.19
CA PRO A 83 16.80 4.55 13.12
C PRO A 83 16.60 3.31 12.24
N ALA A 84 17.64 2.96 11.48
CA ALA A 84 17.61 1.74 10.68
C ALA A 84 17.58 0.50 11.59
N HIS A 85 16.78 -0.50 11.20
CA HIS A 85 16.78 -1.80 11.88
C HIS A 85 18.15 -2.46 11.76
N GLN A 86 18.55 -3.13 12.83
CA GLN A 86 19.77 -3.94 12.84
C GLN A 86 19.45 -5.39 12.44
N LEU A 87 20.42 -6.10 11.89
CA LEU A 87 20.22 -7.49 11.43
C LEU A 87 19.85 -8.44 12.57
N ASP A 88 20.36 -8.18 13.78
CA ASP A 88 20.07 -8.99 14.99
C ASP A 88 18.67 -8.74 15.56
N GLU A 89 17.99 -7.67 15.14
CA GLU A 89 16.59 -7.38 15.49
C GLU A 89 15.60 -8.13 14.59
N LEU A 90 16.07 -8.70 13.48
CA LEU A 90 15.20 -9.41 12.54
C LEU A 90 14.80 -10.77 13.09
N PRO A 91 13.53 -11.18 12.95
CA PRO A 91 13.02 -12.45 13.44
C PRO A 91 13.48 -13.62 12.55
N MET A 92 14.79 -13.89 12.54
CA MET A 92 15.42 -14.91 11.69
C MET A 92 14.87 -16.32 11.92
N GLU A 93 14.30 -16.58 13.11
CA GLU A 93 13.63 -17.84 13.44
C GLU A 93 12.38 -18.11 12.58
N LYS A 94 11.82 -17.08 11.94
CA LYS A 94 10.71 -17.21 11.00
C LYS A 94 11.14 -17.72 9.62
N ILE A 95 12.43 -17.66 9.32
CA ILE A 95 12.98 -18.21 8.08
C ILE A 95 13.22 -19.70 8.29
N LYS A 96 12.56 -20.52 7.50
CA LYS A 96 12.73 -21.98 7.52
C LYS A 96 13.38 -22.42 6.22
N TRP A 97 14.29 -23.40 6.33
CA TRP A 97 15.02 -23.97 5.20
C TRP A 97 14.44 -25.36 4.90
N GLU A 98 13.94 -25.57 3.69
CA GLU A 98 13.41 -26.82 3.14
C GLU A 98 12.18 -27.40 3.87
N ARG A 99 12.05 -27.19 5.19
CA ARG A 99 10.93 -27.69 5.99
C ARG A 99 10.48 -26.65 7.01
N TYR A 100 9.20 -26.65 7.28
CA TYR A 100 8.60 -25.80 8.32
C TYR A 100 8.86 -26.38 9.71
#